data_1a4a55a9c880250e98a2db4acc3ff9d1
#
_entry.id   1a4a55a9c880250e98a2db4acc3ff9d1
#
_cell.length_a   1.000
_cell.length_b   1.000
_cell.length_c   1.000
_cell.angle_alpha   90.00
_cell.angle_beta   90.00
_cell.angle_gamma   90.00
#
_symmetry.space_group_name_H-M   'P 1'
#
loop_
_entity.id
_entity.type
_entity.pdbx_description
1 polymer ?
#
loop_
_entity_poly.entity_id
_entity_poly.type
_entity_poly.pdbx_seq_one_letter_code
_entity_poly.pdbx_strand_id
1 'polypeptide(L)'
;MNKIILLLMFCGLPALAGCTSEKAKAAFTLDTAPLTTKNVDAVKGQRATCAGPAVKTFNLEAIETNVNLGMGISFAAWTYNGRIPAPIIEACEGDKVVINMTNKGTTAHGFDTHAMKIDARHYSPVAPGKTMTIEKVVDTPGVFMYHCASGPVTDLHIKSGIHGAMIVYPHKGQLRPAREIVVVEDAVYGVRDDEGFIPGTDPQLAQKNEQAFSMFNGRMDNDAVRVNPGDLVRMYFVNVGPGVSSAHVIGTLFDRVYDGKEPIVGVQTYAVPAGSGVLLEFYIPEEGVYPFVDHDKLAFLPYGLSLAFATGNISAMAH
;
A
#
# COMPACT_ATOMS: atom_id res chain seq x y z
N MET A 1 53.08 48.04 50.51
CA MET A 1 51.78 47.95 51.21
C MET A 1 50.77 48.68 50.37
N ASN A 2 50.17 48.02 49.39
CA ASN A 2 49.03 48.59 48.66
C ASN A 2 48.03 47.45 48.42
N LYS A 3 46.86 47.64 49.04
CA LYS A 3 45.72 46.73 48.89
C LYS A 3 44.99 47.12 47.59
N ILE A 4 44.93 46.18 46.67
CA ILE A 4 44.09 46.30 45.48
C ILE A 4 42.78 45.62 45.82
N ILE A 5 41.69 46.40 45.82
CA ILE A 5 40.31 45.93 45.99
C ILE A 5 39.83 45.55 44.60
N LEU A 6 39.54 44.24 44.41
CA LEU A 6 38.95 43.72 43.21
C LEU A 6 37.43 43.78 43.29
N LEU A 7 36.85 44.66 42.49
CA LEU A 7 35.38 44.83 42.41
C LEU A 7 34.83 43.75 41.47
N LEU A 8 34.14 42.76 42.04
CA LEU A 8 33.43 41.74 41.25
C LEU A 8 32.11 42.36 40.73
N MET A 9 32.07 42.68 39.42
CA MET A 9 30.83 42.95 38.74
C MET A 9 30.11 41.63 38.48
N PHE A 10 28.98 41.42 39.12
CA PHE A 10 28.00 40.38 38.76
C PHE A 10 27.30 40.82 37.47
N CYS A 11 27.72 40.26 36.33
CA CYS A 11 26.91 40.27 35.11
C CYS A 11 25.86 39.18 35.27
N GLY A 12 24.61 39.59 35.40
CA GLY A 12 23.48 38.68 35.34
C GLY A 12 23.38 38.02 33.95
N LEU A 13 23.48 36.71 33.92
CA LEU A 13 23.13 35.91 32.73
C LEU A 13 21.59 35.95 32.58
N PRO A 14 21.09 36.25 31.38
CA PRO A 14 19.68 36.04 31.11
C PRO A 14 19.41 34.52 31.08
N ALA A 15 18.36 34.11 31.79
CA ALA A 15 17.84 32.79 31.79
C ALA A 15 17.57 32.34 30.33
N LEU A 16 18.32 31.39 29.84
CA LEU A 16 17.99 30.66 28.63
C LEU A 16 16.68 29.91 28.89
N ALA A 17 15.58 30.55 28.48
CA ALA A 17 14.31 29.85 28.34
C ALA A 17 14.54 28.68 27.41
N GLY A 18 14.46 27.50 27.98
CA GLY A 18 14.53 26.24 27.22
C GLY A 18 13.45 26.21 26.16
N CYS A 19 13.86 26.42 24.93
CA CYS A 19 13.02 26.15 23.77
C CYS A 19 12.93 24.64 23.66
N THR A 20 12.02 24.01 24.41
CA THR A 20 11.56 22.67 24.12
C THR A 20 10.79 22.75 22.83
N SER A 21 11.49 22.47 21.72
CA SER A 21 10.81 22.21 20.46
C SER A 21 9.95 20.96 20.67
N GLU A 22 8.71 21.12 21.05
CA GLU A 22 7.70 20.13 20.75
C GLU A 22 7.68 19.99 19.23
N LYS A 23 8.46 19.03 18.73
CA LYS A 23 8.31 18.55 17.35
C LYS A 23 6.87 18.06 17.26
N ALA A 24 6.04 18.85 16.59
CA ALA A 24 4.66 18.51 16.33
C ALA A 24 4.64 17.08 15.80
N LYS A 25 4.05 16.17 16.56
CA LYS A 25 3.68 14.83 16.09
C LYS A 25 2.64 15.06 15.01
N ALA A 26 3.05 15.08 13.75
CA ALA A 26 2.12 15.04 12.65
C ALA A 26 1.39 13.69 12.76
N ALA A 27 0.16 13.73 13.29
CA ALA A 27 -0.74 12.61 13.23
C ALA A 27 -1.12 12.44 11.76
N PHE A 28 -0.50 11.50 11.08
CA PHE A 28 -0.91 11.12 9.73
C PHE A 28 -2.24 10.40 9.86
N THR A 29 -3.31 11.03 9.38
CA THR A 29 -4.60 10.36 9.24
C THR A 29 -4.54 9.45 8.03
N LEU A 30 -4.71 8.15 8.25
CA LEU A 30 -4.93 7.21 7.15
C LEU A 30 -6.12 7.69 6.31
N ASP A 31 -5.91 7.76 5.00
CA ASP A 31 -7.03 7.92 4.09
C ASP A 31 -7.92 6.67 4.22
N THR A 32 -9.12 6.86 4.77
CA THR A 32 -10.09 5.80 4.97
C THR A 32 -10.98 5.56 3.75
N ALA A 33 -10.80 6.36 2.69
CA ALA A 33 -11.56 6.16 1.46
C ALA A 33 -11.16 4.84 0.79
N PRO A 34 -12.09 4.07 0.21
CA PRO A 34 -11.75 2.87 -0.54
C PRO A 34 -10.76 3.21 -1.66
N LEU A 35 -9.71 2.41 -1.84
CA LEU A 35 -8.86 2.46 -3.03
C LEU A 35 -9.69 1.95 -4.21
N THR A 36 -10.45 2.85 -4.80
CA THR A 36 -11.07 2.66 -6.10
C THR A 36 -10.28 3.47 -7.11
N THR A 37 -10.38 3.17 -8.39
CA THR A 37 -9.80 4.04 -9.42
C THR A 37 -10.36 5.45 -9.35
N LYS A 38 -11.56 5.66 -8.80
CA LYS A 38 -12.11 6.98 -8.47
C LYS A 38 -11.25 7.72 -7.45
N ASN A 39 -10.63 6.99 -6.52
CA ASN A 39 -9.78 7.54 -5.45
C ASN A 39 -8.28 7.44 -5.79
N VAL A 40 -7.90 6.75 -6.84
CA VAL A 40 -6.52 6.75 -7.36
C VAL A 40 -6.08 8.16 -7.71
N ASP A 41 -7.03 9.02 -8.09
CA ASP A 41 -6.77 10.44 -8.25
C ASP A 41 -6.40 11.16 -6.93
N ALA A 42 -6.78 10.65 -5.79
CA ALA A 42 -6.41 11.21 -4.48
C ALA A 42 -4.94 10.90 -4.09
N VAL A 43 -4.33 9.89 -4.71
CA VAL A 43 -2.88 9.63 -4.61
C VAL A 43 -2.08 10.57 -5.53
N LYS A 44 -2.78 11.49 -6.24
CA LYS A 44 -2.16 12.43 -7.15
C LYS A 44 -1.18 13.36 -6.47
N GLY A 45 0.06 13.18 -6.85
CA GLY A 45 1.03 14.26 -7.05
C GLY A 45 1.48 15.06 -5.83
N GLN A 46 0.99 14.78 -4.65
CA GLN A 46 1.64 15.22 -3.44
C GLN A 46 2.39 14.05 -2.80
N ARG A 47 3.43 13.64 -3.50
CA ARG A 47 4.52 12.93 -2.88
C ARG A 47 4.75 13.55 -1.51
N ALA A 48 4.68 12.74 -0.46
CA ALA A 48 5.14 13.17 0.85
C ALA A 48 6.55 13.76 0.67
N THR A 49 6.68 15.07 0.83
CA THR A 49 8.00 15.70 0.74
C THR A 49 8.82 15.16 1.88
N CYS A 50 9.85 14.36 1.56
CA CYS A 50 10.76 13.83 2.56
C CYS A 50 11.66 14.95 3.07
N ALA A 51 11.15 15.75 4.00
CA ALA A 51 11.85 16.91 4.57
C ALA A 51 12.88 16.53 5.64
N GLY A 52 13.01 15.26 5.98
CA GLY A 52 13.88 14.71 7.02
C GLY A 52 13.17 13.67 7.86
N PRO A 53 13.91 12.88 8.67
CA PRO A 53 13.32 11.84 9.50
C PRO A 53 12.22 12.35 10.40
N ALA A 54 11.07 11.70 10.36
CA ALA A 54 9.89 12.02 11.17
C ALA A 54 9.39 10.77 11.91
N VAL A 55 8.54 10.97 12.91
CA VAL A 55 7.77 9.87 13.51
C VAL A 55 6.40 9.86 12.89
N LYS A 56 6.05 8.77 12.21
CA LYS A 56 4.74 8.57 11.59
C LYS A 56 4.00 7.44 12.31
N THR A 57 2.82 7.74 12.80
CA THR A 57 1.98 6.80 13.53
C THR A 57 0.76 6.45 12.72
N PHE A 58 0.50 5.15 12.56
CA PHE A 58 -0.66 4.61 11.85
C PHE A 58 -1.47 3.74 12.82
N ASN A 59 -2.77 3.93 12.82
CA ASN A 59 -3.69 3.14 13.62
C ASN A 59 -4.49 2.24 12.69
N LEU A 60 -4.35 0.93 12.88
CA LEU A 60 -5.05 -0.09 12.12
C LEU A 60 -6.02 -0.82 13.04
N GLU A 61 -7.21 -1.09 12.53
CA GLU A 61 -8.23 -1.89 13.21
C GLU A 61 -8.49 -3.15 12.40
N ALA A 62 -8.11 -4.31 12.95
CA ALA A 62 -8.51 -5.58 12.35
C ALA A 62 -10.00 -5.80 12.59
N ILE A 63 -10.79 -5.91 11.52
CA ILE A 63 -12.24 -5.96 11.54
C ILE A 63 -12.74 -7.01 10.54
N GLU A 64 -13.70 -7.83 10.97
CA GLU A 64 -14.44 -8.74 10.10
C GLU A 64 -15.67 -8.00 9.57
N THR A 65 -15.81 -7.89 8.23
CA THR A 65 -16.90 -7.12 7.61
C THR A 65 -17.19 -7.58 6.18
N ASN A 66 -18.37 -7.23 5.68
CA ASN A 66 -18.71 -7.45 4.28
C ASN A 66 -18.17 -6.29 3.43
N VAL A 67 -17.43 -6.64 2.38
CA VAL A 67 -16.85 -5.69 1.42
C VAL A 67 -17.55 -5.86 0.08
N ASN A 68 -17.93 -4.75 -0.54
CA ASN A 68 -18.47 -4.74 -1.90
C ASN A 68 -17.31 -4.73 -2.90
N LEU A 69 -17.22 -5.77 -3.72
CA LEU A 69 -16.16 -5.95 -4.73
C LEU A 69 -16.54 -5.43 -6.13
N GLY A 70 -17.73 -4.86 -6.29
CA GLY A 70 -18.29 -4.45 -7.57
C GLY A 70 -19.10 -5.55 -8.26
N MET A 71 -19.75 -5.22 -9.40
CA MET A 71 -20.54 -6.16 -10.19
C MET A 71 -21.61 -6.96 -9.42
N GLY A 72 -22.12 -6.41 -8.31
CA GLY A 72 -23.08 -7.08 -7.44
C GLY A 72 -22.49 -8.15 -6.54
N ILE A 73 -21.18 -8.22 -6.41
CA ILE A 73 -20.49 -9.20 -5.58
C ILE A 73 -20.09 -8.58 -4.24
N SER A 74 -20.38 -9.28 -3.16
CA SER A 74 -19.93 -8.95 -1.80
C SER A 74 -19.21 -10.13 -1.15
N PHE A 75 -18.26 -9.82 -0.28
CA PHE A 75 -17.39 -10.81 0.34
C PHE A 75 -17.27 -10.55 1.85
N ALA A 76 -17.52 -11.58 2.65
CA ALA A 76 -17.26 -11.55 4.08
C ALA A 76 -15.76 -11.65 4.33
N ALA A 77 -15.13 -10.50 4.53
CA ALA A 77 -13.69 -10.35 4.57
C ALA A 77 -13.16 -10.12 5.98
N TRP A 78 -11.89 -10.44 6.19
CA TRP A 78 -11.08 -9.89 7.25
C TRP A 78 -10.31 -8.69 6.69
N THR A 79 -10.29 -7.58 7.42
CA THR A 79 -9.77 -6.33 6.87
C THR A 79 -8.98 -5.55 7.90
N TYR A 80 -8.10 -4.65 7.44
CA TYR A 80 -7.73 -3.50 8.24
C TYR A 80 -8.60 -2.30 7.85
N ASN A 81 -9.21 -1.68 8.86
CA ASN A 81 -10.07 -0.50 8.70
C ASN A 81 -11.26 -0.70 7.76
N GLY A 82 -11.81 -1.92 7.70
CA GLY A 82 -13.07 -2.23 7.00
C GLY A 82 -13.00 -2.24 5.47
N ARG A 83 -11.82 -2.41 4.85
CA ARG A 83 -11.66 -2.32 3.40
C ARG A 83 -10.58 -3.26 2.84
N ILE A 84 -10.70 -3.58 1.55
CA ILE A 84 -9.72 -4.29 0.73
C ILE A 84 -9.38 -3.42 -0.51
N PRO A 85 -8.09 -3.21 -0.83
CA PRO A 85 -6.97 -3.38 0.09
C PRO A 85 -7.07 -2.43 1.27
N ALA A 86 -6.34 -2.74 2.34
CA ALA A 86 -6.23 -1.90 3.52
C ALA A 86 -5.61 -0.52 3.18
N PRO A 87 -5.70 0.50 4.07
CA PRO A 87 -5.17 1.84 3.80
C PRO A 87 -3.70 1.84 3.39
N ILE A 88 -3.31 2.72 2.46
CA ILE A 88 -1.92 2.88 2.08
C ILE A 88 -1.14 3.46 3.26
N ILE A 89 0.01 2.86 3.58
CA ILE A 89 0.97 3.38 4.55
C ILE A 89 2.09 4.05 3.77
N GLU A 90 2.36 5.33 4.06
CA GLU A 90 3.39 6.11 3.39
C GLU A 90 4.41 6.65 4.38
N ALA A 91 5.69 6.39 4.09
CA ALA A 91 6.80 6.87 4.88
C ALA A 91 7.97 7.30 3.98
N CYS A 92 8.91 8.04 4.54
CA CYS A 92 10.19 8.34 3.91
C CYS A 92 11.29 7.49 4.52
N GLU A 93 12.30 7.17 3.73
CA GLU A 93 13.55 6.58 4.24
C GLU A 93 14.07 7.37 5.43
N GLY A 94 14.34 6.68 6.54
CA GLY A 94 14.77 7.29 7.80
C GLY A 94 13.63 7.65 8.76
N ASP A 95 12.36 7.58 8.34
CA ASP A 95 11.23 7.80 9.25
C ASP A 95 11.12 6.66 10.27
N LYS A 96 10.77 7.03 11.51
CA LYS A 96 10.33 6.07 12.51
C LYS A 96 8.83 5.84 12.32
N VAL A 97 8.49 4.66 11.83
CA VAL A 97 7.10 4.21 11.66
C VAL A 97 6.63 3.52 12.94
N VAL A 98 5.46 3.92 13.42
CA VAL A 98 4.77 3.34 14.56
C VAL A 98 3.42 2.80 14.07
N ILE A 99 3.21 1.51 14.22
CA ILE A 99 1.94 0.85 13.89
C ILE A 99 1.25 0.44 15.20
N ASN A 100 0.07 0.99 15.43
CA ASN A 100 -0.84 0.54 16.48
C ASN A 100 -1.92 -0.30 15.82
N MET A 101 -1.90 -1.62 15.98
CA MET A 101 -2.93 -2.51 15.45
C MET A 101 -3.83 -2.97 16.58
N THR A 102 -5.10 -2.59 16.54
CA THR A 102 -6.14 -3.02 17.47
C THR A 102 -7.00 -4.09 16.83
N ASN A 103 -7.12 -5.22 17.47
CA ASN A 103 -8.00 -6.28 17.00
C ASN A 103 -9.42 -6.05 17.52
N LYS A 104 -10.32 -5.68 16.62
CA LYS A 104 -11.77 -5.51 16.87
C LYS A 104 -12.62 -6.67 16.33
N GLY A 105 -11.96 -7.66 15.73
CA GLY A 105 -12.61 -8.88 15.22
C GLY A 105 -12.83 -9.92 16.30
N THR A 106 -13.28 -11.10 15.87
CA THR A 106 -13.54 -12.27 16.72
C THR A 106 -12.41 -13.29 16.69
N THR A 107 -11.57 -13.21 15.66
CA THR A 107 -10.39 -14.07 15.44
C THR A 107 -9.11 -13.32 15.83
N ALA A 108 -8.07 -14.03 16.26
CA ALA A 108 -6.77 -13.42 16.56
C ALA A 108 -6.08 -12.95 15.28
N HIS A 109 -5.61 -11.71 15.25
CA HIS A 109 -4.91 -11.09 14.13
C HIS A 109 -3.55 -10.56 14.56
N GLY A 110 -2.63 -10.35 13.62
CA GLY A 110 -1.32 -9.75 13.86
C GLY A 110 -0.99 -8.72 12.80
N PHE A 111 0.26 -8.29 12.75
CA PHE A 111 0.73 -7.35 11.73
C PHE A 111 2.17 -7.66 11.35
N ASP A 112 2.45 -7.61 10.06
CA ASP A 112 3.79 -7.60 9.49
C ASP A 112 3.84 -6.70 8.24
N THR A 113 5.04 -6.22 7.94
CA THR A 113 5.35 -5.55 6.67
C THR A 113 6.80 -5.77 6.29
N HIS A 114 7.02 -6.08 5.04
CA HIS A 114 8.37 -6.31 4.52
C HIS A 114 9.27 -5.07 4.59
N ALA A 115 8.67 -3.86 4.65
CA ALA A 115 9.40 -2.60 4.78
C ALA A 115 10.11 -2.42 6.14
N MET A 116 9.53 -2.94 7.22
CA MET A 116 10.03 -2.71 8.58
C MET A 116 11.02 -3.78 9.04
N LYS A 117 11.23 -4.85 8.28
CA LYS A 117 12.14 -5.95 8.60
C LYS A 117 11.92 -6.44 10.04
N ILE A 118 10.66 -6.75 10.36
CA ILE A 118 10.24 -7.17 11.69
C ILE A 118 10.76 -8.60 11.95
N ASP A 119 11.37 -8.79 13.11
CA ASP A 119 11.82 -10.10 13.55
C ASP A 119 10.63 -11.02 13.85
N ALA A 120 10.67 -12.26 13.41
CA ALA A 120 9.60 -13.25 13.57
C ALA A 120 9.19 -13.50 15.05
N ARG A 121 10.03 -13.18 16.01
CA ARG A 121 9.69 -13.22 17.44
C ARG A 121 8.58 -12.22 17.81
N HIS A 122 8.33 -11.22 16.98
CA HIS A 122 7.27 -10.24 17.16
C HIS A 122 5.94 -10.66 16.46
N TYR A 123 5.93 -11.80 15.77
CA TYR A 123 4.73 -12.33 15.11
C TYR A 123 3.82 -13.06 16.12
N SER A 124 3.34 -12.31 17.10
CA SER A 124 2.41 -12.85 18.08
C SER A 124 0.97 -12.47 17.70
N PRO A 125 0.07 -13.45 17.60
CA PRO A 125 -1.35 -13.15 17.39
C PRO A 125 -1.90 -12.28 18.51
N VAL A 126 -2.61 -11.23 18.14
CA VAL A 126 -3.28 -10.29 19.03
C VAL A 126 -4.72 -10.75 19.23
N ALA A 127 -5.08 -11.11 20.45
CA ALA A 127 -6.44 -11.56 20.77
C ALA A 127 -7.47 -10.44 20.56
N PRO A 128 -8.75 -10.80 20.33
CA PRO A 128 -9.85 -9.85 20.28
C PRO A 128 -9.85 -8.82 21.43
N GLY A 129 -10.06 -7.55 21.09
CA GLY A 129 -10.06 -6.43 22.03
C GLY A 129 -8.67 -5.97 22.51
N LYS A 130 -7.58 -6.55 21.99
CA LYS A 130 -6.22 -6.16 22.35
C LYS A 130 -5.57 -5.32 21.26
N THR A 131 -4.52 -4.59 21.64
CA THR A 131 -3.71 -3.77 20.75
C THR A 131 -2.25 -4.21 20.84
N MET A 132 -1.58 -4.26 19.69
CA MET A 132 -0.12 -4.33 19.60
C MET A 132 0.43 -3.02 19.07
N THR A 133 1.67 -2.70 19.45
CA THR A 133 2.42 -1.58 18.87
C THR A 133 3.77 -2.08 18.37
N ILE A 134 4.09 -1.76 17.12
CA ILE A 134 5.37 -2.04 16.50
C ILE A 134 5.99 -0.72 16.07
N GLU A 135 7.28 -0.54 16.38
CA GLU A 135 8.05 0.65 16.00
C GLU A 135 9.33 0.23 15.29
N LYS A 136 9.57 0.83 14.13
CA LYS A 136 10.83 0.64 13.36
C LYS A 136 11.17 1.89 12.59
N VAL A 137 12.47 2.10 12.39
CA VAL A 137 12.97 3.01 11.36
C VAL A 137 12.96 2.26 10.03
N VAL A 138 12.32 2.84 9.02
CA VAL A 138 12.33 2.29 7.66
C VAL A 138 13.52 2.86 6.90
N ASP A 139 14.40 1.99 6.43
CA ASP A 139 15.71 2.32 5.88
C ASP A 139 15.89 1.94 4.41
N THR A 140 14.85 1.41 3.80
CA THR A 140 14.90 0.90 2.43
C THR A 140 13.74 1.46 1.64
N PRO A 141 13.97 2.37 0.67
CA PRO A 141 12.95 2.83 -0.26
C PRO A 141 12.39 1.69 -1.10
N GLY A 142 11.10 1.75 -1.38
CA GLY A 142 10.44 0.73 -2.20
C GLY A 142 8.94 0.66 -2.00
N VAL A 143 8.36 -0.32 -2.65
CA VAL A 143 6.95 -0.70 -2.56
C VAL A 143 6.87 -2.04 -1.84
N PHE A 144 6.07 -2.12 -0.81
CA PHE A 144 6.03 -3.30 0.06
C PHE A 144 4.60 -3.70 0.36
N MET A 145 4.39 -4.98 0.53
CA MET A 145 3.17 -5.50 1.13
C MET A 145 3.22 -5.33 2.65
N TYR A 146 2.08 -5.05 3.25
CA TYR A 146 1.84 -5.30 4.68
C TYR A 146 0.60 -6.17 4.85
N HIS A 147 0.56 -6.97 5.90
CA HIS A 147 -0.47 -7.98 6.07
C HIS A 147 -0.61 -8.46 7.51
N CYS A 148 -1.61 -9.29 7.74
CA CYS A 148 -1.75 -10.01 9.00
C CYS A 148 -0.62 -11.04 9.17
N ALA A 149 -0.07 -11.12 10.37
CA ALA A 149 0.86 -12.17 10.78
C ALA A 149 0.27 -12.90 11.98
N SER A 150 -0.44 -14.01 11.73
CA SER A 150 -1.18 -14.77 12.75
C SER A 150 -0.76 -16.24 12.82
N GLY A 151 0.54 -16.46 12.96
CA GLY A 151 1.11 -17.80 13.13
C GLY A 151 0.92 -18.71 11.90
N PRO A 152 0.60 -20.01 12.08
CA PRO A 152 0.63 -20.98 10.99
C PRO A 152 -0.46 -20.77 9.91
N VAL A 153 -1.47 -19.95 10.18
CA VAL A 153 -2.58 -19.66 9.26
C VAL A 153 -2.47 -18.28 8.60
N THR A 154 -1.31 -17.66 8.65
CA THR A 154 -1.06 -16.31 8.10
C THR A 154 -1.53 -16.19 6.64
N ASP A 155 -1.25 -17.19 5.78
CA ASP A 155 -1.67 -17.18 4.37
C ASP A 155 -3.20 -17.11 4.21
N LEU A 156 -3.94 -17.84 5.03
CA LEU A 156 -5.41 -17.79 5.05
C LEU A 156 -5.91 -16.39 5.41
N HIS A 157 -5.27 -15.73 6.39
CA HIS A 157 -5.62 -14.36 6.78
C HIS A 157 -5.38 -13.36 5.65
N ILE A 158 -4.22 -13.45 4.99
CA ILE A 158 -3.90 -12.62 3.83
C ILE A 158 -4.96 -12.78 2.74
N LYS A 159 -5.28 -14.03 2.37
CA LYS A 159 -6.28 -14.38 1.35
C LYS A 159 -7.71 -14.04 1.75
N SER A 160 -7.94 -13.79 3.03
CA SER A 160 -9.24 -13.30 3.52
C SER A 160 -9.38 -11.76 3.42
N GLY A 161 -8.35 -11.04 2.89
CA GLY A 161 -8.43 -9.62 2.58
C GLY A 161 -7.65 -8.70 3.53
N ILE A 162 -6.98 -9.24 4.56
CA ILE A 162 -6.27 -8.41 5.54
C ILE A 162 -4.83 -8.12 5.11
N HIS A 163 -4.70 -7.27 4.08
CA HIS A 163 -3.44 -6.84 3.45
C HIS A 163 -3.55 -5.45 2.85
N GLY A 164 -2.41 -4.83 2.58
CA GLY A 164 -2.32 -3.50 1.96
C GLY A 164 -0.92 -3.18 1.43
N ALA A 165 -0.75 -1.97 0.92
CA ALA A 165 0.50 -1.46 0.39
C ALA A 165 1.17 -0.48 1.36
N MET A 166 2.49 -0.62 1.52
CA MET A 166 3.34 0.35 2.20
C MET A 166 4.37 0.89 1.22
N ILE A 167 4.46 2.21 1.13
CA ILE A 167 5.41 2.90 0.24
C ILE A 167 6.44 3.62 1.11
N VAL A 168 7.70 3.36 0.85
CA VAL A 168 8.81 4.08 1.46
C VAL A 168 9.50 4.91 0.38
N TYR A 169 9.37 6.22 0.46
CA TYR A 169 9.97 7.14 -0.49
C TYR A 169 11.46 7.33 -0.20
N PRO A 170 12.32 7.45 -1.21
CA PRO A 170 13.73 7.73 -1.01
C PRO A 170 13.92 9.12 -0.40
N HIS A 171 14.80 9.22 0.58
CA HIS A 171 15.18 10.52 1.19
C HIS A 171 16.04 11.35 0.25
N LYS A 172 16.92 10.70 -0.50
CA LYS A 172 17.79 11.31 -1.50
C LYS A 172 17.40 10.84 -2.90
N GLY A 173 17.42 11.75 -3.83
CA GLY A 173 17.04 11.50 -5.21
C GLY A 173 15.57 11.90 -5.43
N GLN A 174 15.36 12.74 -6.41
CA GLN A 174 14.01 13.13 -6.80
C GLN A 174 13.49 12.11 -7.81
N LEU A 175 12.38 11.50 -7.50
CA LEU A 175 11.60 10.82 -8.52
C LEU A 175 11.13 11.88 -9.53
N ARG A 176 11.12 11.51 -10.81
CA ARG A 176 10.62 12.39 -11.88
C ARG A 176 9.18 12.79 -11.60
N PRO A 177 8.71 13.99 -11.98
CA PRO A 177 7.27 14.31 -11.94
C PRO A 177 6.49 13.25 -12.71
N ALA A 178 5.43 12.72 -12.11
CA ALA A 178 4.63 11.66 -12.69
C ALA A 178 3.19 11.71 -12.14
N ARG A 179 2.26 11.08 -12.85
CA ARG A 179 0.98 10.68 -12.29
C ARG A 179 1.19 9.43 -11.45
N GLU A 180 0.88 9.49 -10.17
CA GLU A 180 1.14 8.40 -9.25
C GLU A 180 -0.14 7.64 -8.94
N ILE A 181 -0.06 6.31 -8.98
CA ILE A 181 -1.14 5.42 -8.60
C ILE A 181 -0.62 4.27 -7.76
N VAL A 182 -1.46 3.74 -6.88
CA VAL A 182 -1.19 2.49 -6.15
C VAL A 182 -2.13 1.42 -6.67
N VAL A 183 -1.58 0.28 -7.05
CA VAL A 183 -2.34 -0.87 -7.52
C VAL A 183 -1.97 -2.09 -6.68
N VAL A 184 -2.97 -2.71 -6.08
CA VAL A 184 -2.81 -3.97 -5.34
C VAL A 184 -3.59 -5.04 -6.09
N GLU A 185 -2.88 -6.05 -6.58
CA GLU A 185 -3.48 -7.25 -7.14
C GLU A 185 -3.73 -8.25 -6.03
N ASP A 186 -4.93 -8.79 -6.02
CA ASP A 186 -5.36 -9.74 -5.03
C ASP A 186 -6.41 -10.71 -5.62
N ALA A 187 -6.84 -11.72 -4.86
CA ALA A 187 -7.79 -12.72 -5.32
C ALA A 187 -8.74 -13.17 -4.21
N VAL A 188 -9.92 -13.64 -4.60
CA VAL A 188 -10.92 -14.18 -3.70
C VAL A 188 -11.01 -15.70 -3.86
N TYR A 189 -11.05 -16.38 -2.75
CA TYR A 189 -11.11 -17.84 -2.65
C TYR A 189 -12.40 -18.24 -1.93
N GLY A 190 -13.47 -18.43 -2.67
CA GLY A 190 -14.75 -18.77 -2.08
C GLY A 190 -15.82 -19.04 -3.14
N VAL A 191 -16.89 -19.63 -2.72
CA VAL A 191 -18.04 -19.95 -3.59
C VAL A 191 -19.09 -18.86 -3.40
N ARG A 192 -19.49 -18.25 -4.51
CA ARG A 192 -20.55 -17.25 -4.54
C ARG A 192 -21.92 -17.93 -4.55
N ASP A 193 -22.86 -17.43 -3.75
CA ASP A 193 -24.26 -17.81 -3.82
C ASP A 193 -25.01 -17.12 -4.97
N ASP A 194 -26.28 -17.43 -5.13
CA ASP A 194 -27.14 -16.88 -6.19
C ASP A 194 -27.41 -15.37 -6.03
N GLU A 195 -27.21 -14.82 -4.84
CA GLU A 195 -27.39 -13.40 -4.50
C GLU A 195 -26.09 -12.58 -4.67
N GLY A 196 -24.98 -13.24 -5.02
CA GLY A 196 -23.69 -12.59 -5.22
C GLY A 196 -22.84 -12.49 -3.95
N PHE A 197 -23.23 -13.15 -2.87
CA PHE A 197 -22.49 -13.11 -1.62
C PHE A 197 -21.51 -14.30 -1.50
N ILE A 198 -20.30 -13.99 -1.02
CA ILE A 198 -19.28 -14.99 -0.70
C ILE A 198 -19.08 -14.96 0.83
N PRO A 199 -19.44 -16.04 1.54
CA PRO A 199 -19.51 -16.05 3.01
C PRO A 199 -18.13 -16.08 3.70
N GLY A 200 -17.06 -16.00 2.95
CA GLY A 200 -15.69 -15.99 3.45
C GLY A 200 -14.73 -16.75 2.55
N THR A 201 -13.47 -16.77 2.95
CA THR A 201 -12.44 -17.55 2.27
C THR A 201 -12.58 -19.02 2.58
N ASP A 202 -12.73 -19.85 1.55
CA ASP A 202 -12.66 -21.30 1.66
C ASP A 202 -11.20 -21.73 1.86
N PRO A 203 -10.85 -22.37 2.99
CA PRO A 203 -9.47 -22.75 3.26
C PRO A 203 -8.89 -23.77 2.27
N GLN A 204 -9.73 -24.63 1.66
CA GLN A 204 -9.26 -25.61 0.70
C GLN A 204 -8.96 -24.98 -0.65
N LEU A 205 -9.81 -24.07 -1.13
CA LEU A 205 -9.56 -23.28 -2.33
C LEU A 205 -8.33 -22.39 -2.15
N ALA A 206 -8.22 -21.73 -1.00
CA ALA A 206 -7.08 -20.90 -0.65
C ALA A 206 -5.76 -21.70 -0.63
N GLN A 207 -5.75 -22.89 -0.01
CA GLN A 207 -4.56 -23.74 0.05
C GLN A 207 -4.09 -24.20 -1.33
N LYS A 208 -5.00 -24.43 -2.27
CA LYS A 208 -4.70 -24.88 -3.63
C LYS A 208 -4.44 -23.73 -4.60
N ASN A 209 -4.60 -22.46 -4.17
CA ASN A 209 -4.62 -21.29 -5.03
C ASN A 209 -5.70 -21.35 -6.13
N GLU A 210 -6.84 -21.97 -5.83
CA GLU A 210 -8.02 -22.05 -6.71
C GLU A 210 -8.92 -20.84 -6.45
N GLN A 211 -8.53 -19.66 -6.99
CA GLN A 211 -9.29 -18.43 -6.84
C GLN A 211 -10.58 -18.43 -7.68
N ALA A 212 -11.64 -17.86 -7.14
CA ALA A 212 -12.86 -17.60 -7.88
C ALA A 212 -12.64 -16.51 -8.94
N PHE A 213 -11.90 -15.46 -8.57
CA PHE A 213 -11.45 -14.38 -9.44
C PHE A 213 -10.28 -13.62 -8.79
N SER A 214 -9.55 -12.87 -9.63
CA SER A 214 -8.54 -11.90 -9.19
C SER A 214 -9.05 -10.49 -9.48
N MET A 215 -8.50 -9.49 -8.78
CA MET A 215 -8.96 -8.12 -8.91
C MET A 215 -7.82 -7.13 -8.63
N PHE A 216 -7.97 -5.90 -9.11
CA PHE A 216 -7.13 -4.77 -8.72
C PHE A 216 -7.86 -3.88 -7.71
N ASN A 217 -7.16 -3.49 -6.65
CA ASN A 217 -7.66 -2.56 -5.63
C ASN A 217 -9.01 -3.00 -5.00
N GLY A 218 -9.20 -4.31 -4.82
CA GLY A 218 -10.40 -4.86 -4.20
C GLY A 218 -11.68 -4.66 -5.02
N ARG A 219 -11.55 -4.44 -6.35
CA ARG A 219 -12.70 -4.17 -7.23
C ARG A 219 -12.60 -4.92 -8.54
N MET A 220 -13.76 -5.39 -9.01
CA MET A 220 -13.92 -6.01 -10.34
C MET A 220 -14.37 -5.00 -11.40
N ASP A 221 -14.82 -3.82 -10.99
CA ASP A 221 -15.41 -2.77 -11.85
C ASP A 221 -14.68 -1.44 -11.69
N ASN A 222 -13.34 -1.45 -11.82
CA ASN A 222 -12.55 -0.23 -11.74
C ASN A 222 -12.84 0.72 -12.91
N ASP A 223 -13.02 2.00 -12.59
CA ASP A 223 -13.04 3.04 -13.62
C ASP A 223 -11.65 3.22 -14.24
N ALA A 224 -11.61 3.65 -15.50
CA ALA A 224 -10.33 3.99 -16.14
C ALA A 224 -9.64 5.18 -15.48
N VAL A 225 -8.34 5.08 -15.31
CA VAL A 225 -7.50 6.18 -14.85
C VAL A 225 -7.32 7.20 -15.96
N ARG A 226 -7.71 8.45 -15.74
CA ARG A 226 -7.58 9.52 -16.73
C ARG A 226 -6.13 10.02 -16.80
N VAL A 227 -5.60 10.01 -18.01
CA VAL A 227 -4.24 10.40 -18.36
C VAL A 227 -4.23 11.25 -19.64
N ASN A 228 -3.09 11.87 -19.93
CA ASN A 228 -2.89 12.60 -21.20
C ASN A 228 -1.74 11.99 -21.98
N PRO A 229 -1.71 12.13 -23.31
CA PRO A 229 -0.54 11.80 -24.09
C PRO A 229 0.71 12.51 -23.56
N GLY A 230 1.82 11.80 -23.43
CA GLY A 230 3.07 12.29 -22.86
C GLY A 230 3.15 12.22 -21.32
N ASP A 231 2.06 11.93 -20.63
CA ASP A 231 2.11 11.73 -19.16
C ASP A 231 3.06 10.55 -18.81
N LEU A 232 3.95 10.79 -17.86
CA LEU A 232 4.63 9.70 -17.16
C LEU A 232 3.70 9.20 -16.05
N VAL A 233 3.35 7.93 -16.10
CA VAL A 233 2.63 7.24 -15.03
C VAL A 233 3.62 6.50 -14.16
N ARG A 234 3.49 6.64 -12.84
CA ARG A 234 4.21 5.89 -11.82
C ARG A 234 3.24 5.04 -11.03
N MET A 235 3.36 3.73 -11.19
CA MET A 235 2.52 2.75 -10.51
C MET A 235 3.31 2.08 -9.38
N TYR A 236 2.81 2.20 -8.16
CA TYR A 236 3.25 1.43 -7.02
C TYR A 236 2.43 0.15 -6.99
N PHE A 237 2.99 -0.93 -7.50
CA PHE A 237 2.28 -2.19 -7.69
C PHE A 237 2.66 -3.20 -6.61
N VAL A 238 1.67 -3.82 -5.98
CA VAL A 238 1.82 -4.92 -5.02
C VAL A 238 1.04 -6.12 -5.52
N ASN A 239 1.70 -7.26 -5.63
CA ASN A 239 1.05 -8.55 -5.88
C ASN A 239 0.88 -9.30 -4.55
N VAL A 240 -0.36 -9.45 -4.10
CA VAL A 240 -0.69 -10.24 -2.91
C VAL A 240 -0.75 -11.74 -3.23
N GLY A 241 -1.06 -12.11 -4.46
CA GLY A 241 -1.22 -13.49 -4.96
C GLY A 241 -2.53 -13.68 -5.72
N PRO A 242 -2.79 -14.87 -6.25
CA PRO A 242 -1.98 -16.08 -6.19
C PRO A 242 -0.82 -16.06 -7.19
N GLY A 243 0.31 -16.63 -6.80
CA GLY A 243 1.43 -16.86 -7.70
C GLY A 243 2.11 -15.60 -8.23
N VAL A 244 2.75 -15.68 -9.36
CA VAL A 244 3.43 -14.55 -10.00
C VAL A 244 2.40 -13.71 -10.76
N SER A 245 2.54 -12.40 -10.70
CA SER A 245 1.86 -11.48 -11.62
C SER A 245 2.81 -11.12 -12.76
N SER A 246 2.40 -11.39 -13.99
CA SER A 246 3.13 -11.00 -15.20
C SER A 246 2.63 -9.64 -15.67
N ALA A 247 3.00 -8.60 -14.93
CA ALA A 247 2.52 -7.23 -15.10
C ALA A 247 2.88 -6.64 -16.47
N HIS A 248 1.89 -6.09 -17.18
CA HIS A 248 2.07 -5.45 -18.47
C HIS A 248 1.04 -4.34 -18.70
N VAL A 249 1.42 -3.28 -19.41
CA VAL A 249 0.49 -2.26 -19.92
C VAL A 249 0.41 -2.39 -21.42
N ILE A 250 -0.74 -2.81 -21.94
CA ILE A 250 -0.96 -2.96 -23.39
C ILE A 250 -0.77 -1.60 -24.09
N GLY A 251 0.03 -1.58 -25.14
CA GLY A 251 0.27 -0.39 -25.98
C GLY A 251 1.48 0.44 -25.54
N THR A 252 2.21 0.06 -24.49
CA THR A 252 3.43 0.74 -24.08
C THR A 252 4.43 -0.23 -23.43
N LEU A 253 5.61 0.30 -23.07
CA LEU A 253 6.65 -0.42 -22.33
C LEU A 253 6.88 0.26 -20.98
N PHE A 254 7.32 -0.50 -19.99
CA PHE A 254 7.88 0.11 -18.79
C PHE A 254 9.19 0.80 -19.11
N ASP A 255 9.20 2.13 -19.01
CA ASP A 255 10.41 2.93 -19.15
C ASP A 255 11.42 2.58 -18.04
N ARG A 256 10.91 2.41 -16.82
CA ARG A 256 11.70 1.98 -15.66
C ARG A 256 10.91 1.07 -14.75
N VAL A 257 11.59 0.05 -14.24
CA VAL A 257 11.11 -0.84 -13.20
C VAL A 257 12.10 -0.76 -12.04
N TYR A 258 11.63 -0.36 -10.86
CA TYR A 258 12.43 -0.32 -9.64
C TYR A 258 12.03 -1.47 -8.73
N ASP A 259 12.85 -2.51 -8.77
CA ASP A 259 12.80 -3.67 -7.86
C ASP A 259 14.17 -3.81 -7.20
N GLY A 260 14.50 -2.83 -6.35
CA GLY A 260 15.81 -2.64 -5.75
C GLY A 260 16.35 -1.23 -5.97
N LYS A 261 17.69 -1.08 -5.94
CA LYS A 261 18.33 0.25 -5.97
C LYS A 261 18.40 0.86 -7.36
N GLU A 262 18.68 0.04 -8.36
CA GLU A 262 18.88 0.49 -9.73
C GLU A 262 17.70 0.08 -10.60
N PRO A 263 17.19 0.96 -11.48
CA PRO A 263 16.08 0.62 -12.34
C PRO A 263 16.50 -0.30 -13.49
N ILE A 264 15.64 -1.24 -13.83
CA ILE A 264 15.67 -1.98 -15.09
C ILE A 264 14.94 -1.13 -16.13
N VAL A 265 15.46 -1.02 -17.34
CA VAL A 265 14.98 -0.07 -18.36
C VAL A 265 14.44 -0.80 -19.58
N GLY A 266 13.32 -0.31 -20.15
CA GLY A 266 12.79 -0.80 -21.43
C GLY A 266 12.17 -2.19 -21.34
N VAL A 267 11.44 -2.47 -20.30
CA VAL A 267 10.83 -3.78 -20.02
C VAL A 267 9.40 -3.84 -20.56
N GLN A 268 9.04 -4.89 -21.28
CA GLN A 268 7.67 -5.04 -21.80
C GLN A 268 6.73 -5.70 -20.80
N THR A 269 7.19 -6.70 -20.07
CA THR A 269 6.43 -7.44 -19.06
C THR A 269 7.35 -7.72 -17.89
N TYR A 270 6.87 -7.51 -16.67
CA TYR A 270 7.67 -7.73 -15.46
C TYR A 270 7.00 -8.71 -14.52
N ALA A 271 7.76 -9.73 -14.11
CA ALA A 271 7.28 -10.76 -13.18
C ALA A 271 7.38 -10.24 -11.73
N VAL A 272 6.26 -10.16 -11.04
CA VAL A 272 6.17 -9.76 -9.63
C VAL A 272 5.71 -10.95 -8.81
N PRO A 273 6.57 -11.54 -7.97
CA PRO A 273 6.18 -12.65 -7.10
C PRO A 273 5.07 -12.26 -6.12
N ALA A 274 4.27 -13.23 -5.67
CA ALA A 274 3.33 -13.02 -4.59
C ALA A 274 4.04 -12.53 -3.31
N GLY A 275 3.45 -11.56 -2.63
CA GLY A 275 4.01 -10.90 -1.46
C GLY A 275 5.05 -9.83 -1.78
N SER A 276 5.28 -9.52 -3.06
CA SER A 276 6.23 -8.50 -3.50
C SER A 276 5.55 -7.23 -3.97
N GLY A 277 6.31 -6.14 -3.92
CA GLY A 277 5.92 -4.86 -4.51
C GLY A 277 7.02 -4.31 -5.41
N VAL A 278 6.64 -3.57 -6.42
CA VAL A 278 7.53 -2.96 -7.40
C VAL A 278 7.02 -1.59 -7.82
N LEU A 279 7.92 -0.68 -8.19
CA LEU A 279 7.55 0.60 -8.79
C LEU A 279 7.75 0.51 -10.31
N LEU A 280 6.68 0.72 -11.06
CA LEU A 280 6.64 0.67 -12.52
C LEU A 280 6.42 2.09 -13.08
N GLU A 281 7.27 2.52 -14.00
CA GLU A 281 7.10 3.79 -14.70
C GLU A 281 6.93 3.55 -16.20
N PHE A 282 5.96 4.21 -16.81
CA PHE A 282 5.71 4.14 -18.26
C PHE A 282 5.10 5.44 -18.78
N TYR A 283 5.29 5.71 -20.06
CA TYR A 283 4.69 6.85 -20.73
C TYR A 283 3.42 6.46 -21.47
N ILE A 284 2.47 7.40 -21.54
CA ILE A 284 1.30 7.32 -22.42
C ILE A 284 1.72 7.87 -23.79
N PRO A 285 1.87 7.01 -24.82
CA PRO A 285 2.48 7.46 -26.07
C PRO A 285 1.59 8.41 -26.90
N GLU A 286 0.28 8.14 -26.96
CA GLU A 286 -0.68 8.87 -27.81
C GLU A 286 -2.10 8.79 -27.22
N GLU A 287 -3.09 9.32 -27.91
CA GLU A 287 -4.50 9.15 -27.53
C GLU A 287 -4.92 7.68 -27.65
N GLY A 288 -5.54 7.13 -26.59
CA GLY A 288 -5.96 5.74 -26.59
C GLY A 288 -6.40 5.22 -25.23
N VAL A 289 -6.58 3.91 -25.18
CA VAL A 289 -6.84 3.12 -23.96
C VAL A 289 -5.73 2.12 -23.77
N TYR A 290 -5.15 2.10 -22.60
CA TYR A 290 -3.98 1.30 -22.22
C TYR A 290 -4.33 0.38 -21.04
N PRO A 291 -4.82 -0.84 -21.29
CA PRO A 291 -5.14 -1.79 -20.24
C PRO A 291 -3.89 -2.24 -19.48
N PHE A 292 -3.96 -2.26 -18.17
CA PHE A 292 -3.01 -2.94 -17.31
C PHE A 292 -3.51 -4.36 -17.07
N VAL A 293 -2.66 -5.34 -17.32
CA VAL A 293 -3.01 -6.76 -17.26
C VAL A 293 -1.96 -7.58 -16.53
N ASP A 294 -2.40 -8.68 -15.95
CA ASP A 294 -1.52 -9.80 -15.59
C ASP A 294 -1.62 -10.88 -16.67
N HIS A 295 -0.53 -11.09 -17.42
CA HIS A 295 -0.50 -12.08 -18.49
C HIS A 295 -0.55 -13.53 -18.02
N ASP A 296 -0.15 -13.81 -16.79
CA ASP A 296 -0.22 -15.16 -16.23
C ASP A 296 -1.67 -15.56 -15.90
N LYS A 297 -2.46 -14.56 -15.52
CA LYS A 297 -3.86 -14.72 -15.16
C LYS A 297 -4.79 -14.09 -16.19
N LEU A 298 -4.50 -14.22 -17.48
CA LEU A 298 -5.30 -13.65 -18.59
C LEU A 298 -6.79 -14.03 -18.56
N ALA A 299 -7.35 -14.08 -17.42
CA ALA A 299 -8.75 -14.08 -17.16
C ALA A 299 -9.30 -12.69 -17.43
N PHE A 300 -9.19 -12.26 -18.69
CA PHE A 300 -10.02 -11.23 -19.24
C PHE A 300 -11.46 -11.66 -19.06
N LEU A 301 -12.18 -10.98 -18.16
CA LEU A 301 -13.62 -11.15 -18.04
C LEU A 301 -14.10 -12.64 -18.14
N PRO A 302 -14.67 -13.15 -17.15
CA PRO A 302 -15.42 -12.52 -16.05
C PRO A 302 -14.65 -12.42 -14.73
N TYR A 303 -13.32 -12.48 -14.73
CA TYR A 303 -12.51 -12.74 -13.54
C TYR A 303 -11.85 -11.50 -12.91
N GLY A 304 -12.25 -10.27 -13.28
CA GLY A 304 -12.10 -9.11 -12.42
C GLY A 304 -10.80 -8.31 -12.49
N LEU A 305 -9.76 -8.71 -13.24
CA LEU A 305 -8.56 -7.89 -13.44
C LEU A 305 -8.83 -6.79 -14.46
N SER A 306 -9.53 -5.74 -14.05
CA SER A 306 -9.89 -4.59 -14.89
C SER A 306 -9.25 -3.33 -14.32
N LEU A 307 -8.26 -2.80 -15.03
CA LEU A 307 -7.71 -1.47 -14.83
C LEU A 307 -7.19 -0.97 -16.16
N ALA A 308 -7.56 0.24 -16.54
CA ALA A 308 -7.08 0.85 -17.78
C ALA A 308 -6.70 2.31 -17.57
N PHE A 309 -5.78 2.81 -18.38
CA PHE A 309 -5.45 4.22 -18.51
C PHE A 309 -6.10 4.73 -19.80
N ALA A 310 -6.86 5.82 -19.74
CA ALA A 310 -7.55 6.35 -20.88
C ALA A 310 -7.31 7.85 -21.05
N THR A 311 -7.06 8.29 -22.30
CA THR A 311 -6.92 9.70 -22.64
C THR A 311 -8.26 10.30 -23.08
N GLY A 312 -8.41 11.62 -22.93
CA GLY A 312 -9.57 12.37 -23.41
C GLY A 312 -10.92 11.85 -22.89
N ASN A 313 -11.94 11.88 -23.76
CA ASN A 313 -13.29 11.39 -23.47
C ASN A 313 -13.51 9.95 -23.94
N ILE A 314 -12.46 9.22 -24.24
CA ILE A 314 -12.58 7.82 -24.63
C ILE A 314 -13.08 7.06 -23.39
N SER A 315 -14.30 6.53 -23.47
CA SER A 315 -14.76 5.58 -22.45
C SER A 315 -13.87 4.36 -22.55
N ALA A 316 -13.31 3.92 -21.41
CA ALA A 316 -12.78 2.57 -21.33
C ALA A 316 -13.86 1.64 -21.88
N MET A 317 -13.50 0.73 -22.79
CA MET A 317 -14.49 -0.12 -23.44
C MET A 317 -15.38 -0.71 -22.35
N ALA A 318 -16.69 -0.41 -22.46
CA ALA A 318 -17.69 -1.11 -21.68
C ALA A 318 -17.63 -2.58 -22.12
N HIS A 319 -17.20 -3.43 -21.24
CA HIS A 319 -17.15 -4.86 -21.44
C HIS A 319 -18.45 -5.50 -21.00
#